data_b18f4f38cf0dd84e21d16a1428f3a49d
#
_entry.id   b18f4f38cf0dd84e21d16a1428f3a49d
#
_cell.length_a   1.000
_cell.length_b   1.000
_cell.length_c   1.000
_cell.angle_alpha   90.00
_cell.angle_beta   90.00
_cell.angle_gamma   90.00
#
_symmetry.space_group_name_H-M   'P 1'
#
loop_
_entity.id
_entity.type
_entity.pdbx_description
1 polymer ?
#
loop_
_entity_poly.entity_id
_entity_poly.type
_entity_poly.pdbx_seq_one_letter_code
_entity_poly.pdbx_strand_id
1 'polypeptide(L)'
;MDYQNGIYRTIVYIGNRKLELNRIILRVIFLVLGFMAAFRGMDITNDTAAYYRTYQKIAYSGFAGETRMEIGYVALNVFLTHIFQDTLVGFHVLLFITSVFCYGALEQWIERHAITYGICVITFYFLSNQSYMSAIRQSVAVGFILWALMAMEDLNGRKRYIVYALLIGFATLFHKTAVVALIFPFLMKRKYTRNTTWLLMLITLVATLTNIVSSVISILGLGTGYVTTEIGNAVNVGVVSLLYFALLLLRLICDNSSYIMDEGATDIEKPAYGDSFYTYCIALSLAVTVMSLRAAGMSRLNMYLQLVGLPYVSNIMRRIENQRVAFIVKVVFSMAIWGYSVIALIYRPEWQHIWPYHFYWQ
;
A
#
# COMPACT_ATOMS: atom_id res chain seq x y z
N MET A 1 -26.00 -20.54 2.03
CA MET A 1 -25.65 -19.26 1.41
C MET A 1 -26.69 -18.24 1.86
N ASP A 2 -26.25 -17.26 2.63
CA ASP A 2 -27.11 -16.12 3.01
C ASP A 2 -26.94 -15.01 1.98
N TYR A 3 -28.04 -14.58 1.37
CA TYR A 3 -28.06 -13.45 0.46
C TYR A 3 -28.47 -12.20 1.27
N GLN A 4 -27.49 -11.41 1.68
CA GLN A 4 -27.74 -10.09 2.23
C GLN A 4 -27.12 -9.03 1.33
N ASN A 5 -27.94 -8.14 0.82
CA ASN A 5 -27.54 -6.92 0.11
C ASN A 5 -26.66 -7.10 -1.14
N GLY A 6 -26.98 -8.11 -2.01
CA GLY A 6 -26.27 -8.28 -3.28
C GLY A 6 -24.87 -8.91 -3.18
N ILE A 7 -24.47 -9.38 -2.01
CA ILE A 7 -23.21 -10.08 -1.78
C ILE A 7 -23.50 -11.51 -1.36
N TYR A 8 -22.99 -12.49 -2.12
CA TYR A 8 -23.01 -13.90 -1.69
C TYR A 8 -22.00 -14.08 -0.57
N ARG A 9 -22.46 -14.20 0.67
CA ARG A 9 -21.63 -14.56 1.82
C ARG A 9 -21.75 -16.06 2.03
N THR A 10 -20.70 -16.81 1.73
CA THR A 10 -20.61 -18.21 2.10
C THR A 10 -20.25 -18.30 3.57
N ILE A 11 -21.18 -18.76 4.39
CA ILE A 11 -21.00 -18.93 5.82
C ILE A 11 -20.58 -20.35 6.10
N VAL A 12 -19.48 -20.52 6.82
CA VAL A 12 -18.99 -21.79 7.33
C VAL A 12 -19.16 -21.80 8.84
N TYR A 13 -19.72 -22.89 9.37
CA TYR A 13 -19.83 -23.10 10.80
C TYR A 13 -18.66 -23.94 11.30
N ILE A 14 -17.88 -23.40 12.23
CA ILE A 14 -16.85 -24.14 12.96
C ILE A 14 -17.27 -24.18 14.42
N GLY A 15 -17.83 -25.31 14.85
CA GLY A 15 -18.55 -25.41 16.12
C GLY A 15 -19.74 -24.46 16.14
N ASN A 16 -19.88 -23.65 17.20
CA ASN A 16 -20.96 -22.67 17.36
C ASN A 16 -20.64 -21.29 16.75
N ARG A 17 -19.52 -21.14 16.05
CA ARG A 17 -19.11 -19.84 15.47
C ARG A 17 -19.46 -19.78 13.98
N LYS A 18 -20.17 -18.71 13.63
CA LYS A 18 -20.49 -18.32 12.26
C LYS A 18 -19.28 -17.58 11.67
N LEU A 19 -18.62 -18.11 10.65
CA LEU A 19 -17.47 -17.51 10.01
C LEU A 19 -17.75 -17.25 8.55
N GLU A 20 -17.37 -16.08 8.06
CA GLU A 20 -17.46 -15.73 6.64
C GLU A 20 -16.25 -16.33 5.89
N LEU A 21 -16.52 -17.22 4.93
CA LEU A 21 -15.47 -17.88 4.14
C LEU A 21 -14.51 -16.90 3.49
N ASN A 22 -15.01 -15.79 2.95
CA ASN A 22 -14.19 -14.79 2.29
C ASN A 22 -13.15 -14.15 3.24
N ARG A 23 -13.51 -13.96 4.52
CA ARG A 23 -12.57 -13.46 5.55
C ARG A 23 -11.50 -14.50 5.88
N ILE A 24 -11.89 -15.75 5.96
CA ILE A 24 -10.94 -16.86 6.20
C ILE A 24 -9.94 -16.93 5.05
N ILE A 25 -10.43 -16.91 3.81
CA ILE A 25 -9.59 -16.93 2.61
C ILE A 25 -8.62 -15.74 2.60
N LEU A 26 -9.11 -14.53 2.91
CA LEU A 26 -8.28 -13.32 3.00
C LEU A 26 -7.14 -13.52 4.01
N ARG A 27 -7.45 -13.98 5.22
CA ARG A 27 -6.48 -14.24 6.28
C ARG A 27 -5.45 -15.30 5.87
N VAL A 28 -5.89 -16.39 5.27
CA VAL A 28 -4.99 -17.46 4.80
C VAL A 28 -4.03 -16.90 3.73
N ILE A 29 -4.53 -16.13 2.76
CA ILE A 29 -3.67 -15.52 1.74
C ILE A 29 -2.62 -14.60 2.39
N PHE A 30 -3.03 -13.70 3.31
CA PHE A 30 -2.09 -12.79 3.96
C PHE A 30 -1.13 -13.51 4.91
N LEU A 31 -1.52 -14.61 5.53
CA LEU A 31 -0.61 -15.48 6.28
C LEU A 31 0.44 -16.11 5.37
N VAL A 32 0.05 -16.62 4.20
CA VAL A 32 0.99 -17.18 3.21
C VAL A 32 1.94 -16.10 2.69
N LEU A 33 1.44 -14.94 2.30
CA LEU A 33 2.28 -13.84 1.83
C LEU A 33 3.24 -13.34 2.92
N GLY A 34 2.76 -13.20 4.15
CA GLY A 34 3.58 -12.85 5.31
C GLY A 34 4.64 -13.91 5.63
N PHE A 35 4.30 -15.19 5.52
CA PHE A 35 5.25 -16.28 5.67
C PHE A 35 6.33 -16.25 4.59
N MET A 36 5.95 -16.09 3.32
CA MET A 36 6.92 -15.89 2.24
C MET A 36 7.82 -14.69 2.52
N ALA A 37 7.27 -13.55 2.89
CA ALA A 37 8.07 -12.37 3.21
C ALA A 37 9.01 -12.56 4.40
N ALA A 38 8.61 -13.33 5.42
CA ALA A 38 9.40 -13.60 6.62
C ALA A 38 10.60 -14.52 6.38
N PHE A 39 10.40 -15.54 5.56
CA PHE A 39 11.36 -16.63 5.38
C PHE A 39 12.02 -16.66 4.00
N ARG A 40 12.03 -15.51 3.31
CA ARG A 40 12.65 -15.37 2.00
C ARG A 40 14.17 -15.51 2.02
N GLY A 41 14.76 -15.99 0.94
CA GLY A 41 16.21 -16.01 0.72
C GLY A 41 16.81 -14.60 0.69
N MET A 42 18.13 -14.51 0.89
CA MET A 42 18.83 -13.22 0.97
C MET A 42 18.86 -12.42 -0.32
N ASP A 43 18.77 -13.06 -1.45
CA ASP A 43 18.72 -12.48 -2.80
C ASP A 43 17.29 -12.23 -3.30
N ILE A 44 16.29 -12.70 -2.54
CA ILE A 44 14.90 -12.39 -2.83
C ILE A 44 14.63 -10.92 -2.48
N THR A 45 14.16 -10.18 -3.46
CA THR A 45 13.99 -8.72 -3.50
C THR A 45 15.31 -7.93 -3.50
N ASN A 46 15.27 -6.71 -4.03
CA ASN A 46 16.47 -5.89 -4.26
C ASN A 46 17.23 -5.49 -3.00
N ASP A 47 16.52 -5.35 -1.88
CA ASP A 47 17.09 -4.73 -0.67
C ASP A 47 17.39 -5.72 0.47
N THR A 48 16.95 -7.00 0.39
CA THR A 48 17.09 -7.96 1.50
C THR A 48 18.54 -8.14 1.93
N ALA A 49 19.45 -8.39 0.95
CA ALA A 49 20.88 -8.54 1.26
C ALA A 49 21.51 -7.25 1.84
N ALA A 50 21.05 -6.07 1.39
CA ALA A 50 21.52 -4.80 1.93
C ALA A 50 21.06 -4.59 3.37
N TYR A 51 19.83 -4.96 3.69
CA TYR A 51 19.32 -4.95 5.07
C TYR A 51 20.06 -5.95 5.97
N TYR A 52 20.39 -7.14 5.47
CA TYR A 52 21.16 -8.10 6.23
C TYR A 52 22.58 -7.58 6.56
N ARG A 53 23.27 -7.01 5.56
CA ARG A 53 24.58 -6.37 5.81
C ARG A 53 24.49 -5.24 6.84
N THR A 54 23.40 -4.47 6.81
CA THR A 54 23.15 -3.43 7.82
C THR A 54 22.91 -4.03 9.19
N TYR A 55 22.16 -5.12 9.29
CA TYR A 55 21.92 -5.84 10.54
C TYR A 55 23.23 -6.35 11.14
N GLN A 56 24.10 -6.98 10.33
CA GLN A 56 25.43 -7.42 10.76
C GLN A 56 26.30 -6.26 11.28
N LYS A 57 26.29 -5.13 10.56
CA LYS A 57 27.01 -3.93 10.97
C LYS A 57 26.53 -3.39 12.32
N ILE A 58 25.21 -3.37 12.53
CA ILE A 58 24.60 -2.95 13.80
C ILE A 58 24.94 -3.94 14.92
N ALA A 59 24.96 -5.24 14.64
CA ALA A 59 25.37 -6.26 15.60
C ALA A 59 26.81 -6.03 16.13
N TYR A 60 27.68 -5.51 15.26
CA TYR A 60 29.09 -5.24 15.61
C TYR A 60 29.31 -3.90 16.34
N SER A 61 28.58 -2.86 15.94
CA SER A 61 28.90 -1.47 16.35
C SER A 61 27.72 -0.77 17.07
N GLY A 62 26.62 -1.46 17.33
CA GLY A 62 25.44 -0.88 17.96
C GLY A 62 24.88 0.31 17.17
N PHE A 63 24.37 1.31 17.87
CA PHE A 63 23.85 2.54 17.27
C PHE A 63 24.88 3.33 16.44
N ALA A 64 26.16 3.26 16.79
CA ALA A 64 27.23 3.95 16.07
C ALA A 64 27.50 3.34 14.68
N GLY A 65 27.05 2.09 14.45
CA GLY A 65 27.29 1.36 13.21
C GLY A 65 26.48 1.87 12.01
N GLU A 66 25.36 2.54 12.22
CA GLU A 66 24.50 2.98 11.12
C GLU A 66 23.80 4.30 11.43
N THR A 67 24.26 5.37 10.78
CA THR A 67 23.73 6.73 10.94
C THR A 67 22.79 7.17 9.81
N ARG A 68 22.70 6.38 8.75
CA ARG A 68 21.88 6.72 7.55
C ARG A 68 20.45 6.23 7.64
N MET A 69 20.16 5.27 8.53
CA MET A 69 18.84 4.72 8.72
C MET A 69 18.09 5.42 9.85
N GLU A 70 16.77 5.36 9.79
CA GLU A 70 15.92 5.94 10.80
C GLU A 70 16.08 5.22 12.14
N ILE A 71 16.01 6.00 13.23
CA ILE A 71 16.33 5.56 14.59
C ILE A 71 15.45 4.39 15.07
N GLY A 72 14.18 4.34 14.70
CA GLY A 72 13.27 3.26 15.10
C GLY A 72 13.68 1.91 14.49
N TYR A 73 14.12 1.93 13.22
CA TYR A 73 14.64 0.72 12.59
C TYR A 73 15.96 0.27 13.21
N VAL A 74 16.89 1.22 13.46
CA VAL A 74 18.16 0.90 14.12
C VAL A 74 17.91 0.36 15.53
N ALA A 75 17.03 0.97 16.31
CA ALA A 75 16.69 0.53 17.66
C ALA A 75 16.13 -0.90 17.69
N LEU A 76 15.25 -1.24 16.74
CA LEU A 76 14.71 -2.60 16.60
C LEU A 76 15.83 -3.61 16.28
N ASN A 77 16.75 -3.25 15.38
CA ASN A 77 17.91 -4.11 15.07
C ASN A 77 18.80 -4.29 16.29
N VAL A 78 19.17 -3.21 16.97
CA VAL A 78 20.00 -3.27 18.21
C VAL A 78 19.34 -4.16 19.25
N PHE A 79 18.04 -4.00 19.47
CA PHE A 79 17.29 -4.84 20.41
C PHE A 79 17.40 -6.33 20.05
N LEU A 80 17.20 -6.68 18.77
CA LEU A 80 17.26 -8.07 18.32
C LEU A 80 18.69 -8.64 18.37
N THR A 81 19.72 -7.84 18.08
CA THR A 81 21.13 -8.29 18.18
C THR A 81 21.56 -8.60 19.61
N HIS A 82 20.92 -7.99 20.62
CA HIS A 82 21.15 -8.33 22.02
C HIS A 82 20.51 -9.66 22.43
N ILE A 83 19.39 -10.05 21.76
CA ILE A 83 18.69 -11.31 22.06
C ILE A 83 19.30 -12.47 21.26
N PHE A 84 19.62 -12.23 19.98
CA PHE A 84 20.10 -13.24 19.07
C PHE A 84 21.56 -12.99 18.69
N GLN A 85 22.47 -13.84 19.20
CA GLN A 85 23.89 -13.75 18.87
C GLN A 85 24.18 -14.14 17.43
N ASP A 86 23.44 -15.12 16.88
CA ASP A 86 23.50 -15.45 15.47
C ASP A 86 22.78 -14.39 14.64
N THR A 87 23.54 -13.67 13.81
CA THR A 87 23.04 -12.57 13.00
C THR A 87 22.06 -13.02 11.93
N LEU A 88 22.17 -14.26 11.42
CA LEU A 88 21.27 -14.81 10.43
C LEU A 88 19.91 -15.10 11.07
N VAL A 89 19.90 -15.76 12.21
CA VAL A 89 18.68 -16.04 12.98
C VAL A 89 18.02 -14.74 13.40
N GLY A 90 18.78 -13.80 13.98
CA GLY A 90 18.24 -12.51 14.42
C GLY A 90 17.63 -11.68 13.28
N PHE A 91 18.25 -11.71 12.10
CA PHE A 91 17.71 -11.04 10.93
C PHE A 91 16.40 -11.69 10.42
N HIS A 92 16.29 -13.02 10.43
CA HIS A 92 15.04 -13.69 10.07
C HIS A 92 13.94 -13.43 11.09
N VAL A 93 14.27 -13.30 12.36
CA VAL A 93 13.32 -12.84 13.39
C VAL A 93 12.84 -11.41 13.11
N LEU A 94 13.76 -10.52 12.69
CA LEU A 94 13.39 -9.17 12.23
C LEU A 94 12.40 -9.23 11.06
N LEU A 95 12.70 -10.03 10.04
CA LEU A 95 11.81 -10.22 8.89
C LEU A 95 10.45 -10.78 9.31
N PHE A 96 10.43 -11.75 10.23
CA PHE A 96 9.19 -12.34 10.73
C PHE A 96 8.33 -11.32 11.47
N ILE A 97 8.89 -10.59 12.45
CA ILE A 97 8.15 -9.59 13.22
C ILE A 97 7.60 -8.48 12.30
N THR A 98 8.45 -7.97 11.41
CA THR A 98 8.02 -6.92 10.48
C THR A 98 6.98 -7.42 9.49
N SER A 99 7.09 -8.66 9.00
CA SER A 99 6.11 -9.26 8.09
C SER A 99 4.76 -9.46 8.78
N VAL A 100 4.72 -10.04 9.98
CA VAL A 100 3.47 -10.21 10.74
C VAL A 100 2.78 -8.87 10.98
N PHE A 101 3.54 -7.85 11.37
CA PHE A 101 3.01 -6.51 11.60
C PHE A 101 2.46 -5.88 10.31
N CYS A 102 3.25 -5.90 9.22
CA CYS A 102 2.89 -5.22 7.97
C CYS A 102 1.71 -5.91 7.26
N TYR A 103 1.79 -7.22 7.07
CA TYR A 103 0.74 -7.98 6.37
C TYR A 103 -0.53 -8.07 7.20
N GLY A 104 -0.42 -8.15 8.53
CA GLY A 104 -1.58 -8.11 9.43
C GLY A 104 -2.29 -6.76 9.40
N ALA A 105 -1.56 -5.64 9.36
CA ALA A 105 -2.16 -4.31 9.23
C ALA A 105 -2.90 -4.15 7.90
N LEU A 106 -2.31 -4.63 6.80
CA LEU A 106 -2.92 -4.52 5.47
C LEU A 106 -4.12 -5.46 5.31
N GLU A 107 -4.04 -6.67 5.84
CA GLU A 107 -5.17 -7.61 5.88
C GLU A 107 -6.38 -6.98 6.58
N GLN A 108 -6.18 -6.44 7.78
CA GLN A 108 -7.26 -5.80 8.53
C GLN A 108 -7.81 -4.55 7.84
N TRP A 109 -6.94 -3.78 7.19
CA TRP A 109 -7.36 -2.63 6.39
C TRP A 109 -8.28 -3.04 5.24
N ILE A 110 -7.91 -4.09 4.49
CA ILE A 110 -8.75 -4.64 3.40
C ILE A 110 -10.04 -5.23 3.97
N GLU A 111 -9.98 -6.00 5.08
CA GLU A 111 -11.16 -6.60 5.70
C GLU A 111 -12.20 -5.56 6.10
N ARG A 112 -11.76 -4.41 6.64
CA ARG A 112 -12.66 -3.34 7.10
C ARG A 112 -13.24 -2.48 5.97
N HIS A 113 -12.48 -2.28 4.89
CA HIS A 113 -12.80 -1.20 3.95
C HIS A 113 -13.12 -1.66 2.53
N ALA A 114 -12.74 -2.87 2.14
CA ALA A 114 -13.00 -3.39 0.81
C ALA A 114 -14.32 -4.18 0.77
N ILE A 115 -15.11 -3.90 -0.26
CA ILE A 115 -16.37 -4.63 -0.50
C ILE A 115 -16.08 -6.03 -1.05
N THR A 116 -15.07 -6.14 -1.92
CA THR A 116 -14.65 -7.40 -2.54
C THR A 116 -13.15 -7.59 -2.31
N TYR A 117 -12.76 -8.57 -1.52
CA TYR A 117 -11.36 -8.78 -1.13
C TYR A 117 -10.48 -9.23 -2.30
N GLY A 118 -10.99 -10.12 -3.18
CA GLY A 118 -10.18 -10.74 -4.23
C GLY A 118 -9.49 -9.75 -5.16
N ILE A 119 -10.21 -8.72 -5.62
CA ILE A 119 -9.61 -7.70 -6.51
C ILE A 119 -8.55 -6.85 -5.79
N CYS A 120 -8.73 -6.57 -4.50
CA CYS A 120 -7.73 -5.87 -3.69
C CYS A 120 -6.46 -6.74 -3.52
N VAL A 121 -6.63 -8.03 -3.25
CA VAL A 121 -5.52 -8.99 -3.14
C VAL A 121 -4.74 -9.09 -4.45
N ILE A 122 -5.43 -9.23 -5.60
CA ILE A 122 -4.81 -9.28 -6.93
C ILE A 122 -4.03 -7.98 -7.18
N THR A 123 -4.66 -6.82 -6.93
CA THR A 123 -4.01 -5.52 -7.12
C THR A 123 -2.78 -5.36 -6.22
N PHE A 124 -2.89 -5.72 -4.94
CA PHE A 124 -1.77 -5.67 -4.02
C PHE A 124 -0.64 -6.60 -4.45
N TYR A 125 -0.94 -7.87 -4.73
CA TYR A 125 0.06 -8.89 -5.05
C TYR A 125 0.88 -8.50 -6.28
N PHE A 126 0.22 -8.12 -7.35
CA PHE A 126 0.88 -7.85 -8.63
C PHE A 126 1.49 -6.46 -8.76
N LEU A 127 0.96 -5.43 -8.07
CA LEU A 127 1.48 -4.07 -8.19
C LEU A 127 2.35 -3.61 -7.02
N SER A 128 2.18 -4.18 -5.83
CA SER A 128 2.75 -3.60 -4.61
C SER A 128 3.54 -4.57 -3.76
N ASN A 129 3.22 -5.86 -3.78
CA ASN A 129 3.77 -6.84 -2.83
C ASN A 129 5.29 -6.90 -2.89
N GLN A 130 5.88 -6.86 -4.07
CA GLN A 130 7.34 -6.86 -4.23
C GLN A 130 7.99 -5.66 -3.51
N SER A 131 7.51 -4.46 -3.78
CA SER A 131 8.01 -3.25 -3.11
C SER A 131 7.74 -3.29 -1.60
N TYR A 132 6.62 -3.87 -1.19
CA TYR A 132 6.25 -4.05 0.20
C TYR A 132 7.17 -5.02 0.93
N MET A 133 7.62 -6.08 0.28
CA MET A 133 8.64 -7.00 0.80
C MET A 133 10.03 -6.37 0.82
N SER A 134 10.41 -5.62 -0.22
CA SER A 134 11.72 -5.04 -0.38
C SER A 134 11.98 -3.90 0.60
N ALA A 135 11.08 -2.92 0.66
CA ALA A 135 11.25 -1.70 1.44
C ALA A 135 10.82 -1.86 2.90
N ILE A 136 11.46 -2.74 3.69
CA ILE A 136 11.06 -3.13 5.05
C ILE A 136 10.70 -1.94 5.93
N ARG A 137 11.54 -0.91 6.01
CA ARG A 137 11.32 0.28 6.85
C ARG A 137 10.07 1.04 6.45
N GLN A 138 9.87 1.21 5.16
CA GLN A 138 8.69 1.89 4.61
C GLN A 138 7.43 1.08 4.82
N SER A 139 7.50 -0.24 4.69
CA SER A 139 6.36 -1.15 4.93
C SER A 139 5.91 -1.14 6.39
N VAL A 140 6.86 -1.08 7.33
CA VAL A 140 6.55 -0.88 8.75
C VAL A 140 5.87 0.47 8.97
N ALA A 141 6.35 1.53 8.31
CA ALA A 141 5.71 2.84 8.39
C ALA A 141 4.28 2.82 7.81
N VAL A 142 4.04 2.10 6.69
CA VAL A 142 2.68 1.86 6.16
C VAL A 142 1.81 1.14 7.20
N GLY A 143 2.33 0.09 7.84
CA GLY A 143 1.62 -0.62 8.89
C GLY A 143 1.12 0.31 10.01
N PHE A 144 1.99 1.18 10.52
CA PHE A 144 1.61 2.19 11.52
C PHE A 144 0.57 3.18 10.98
N ILE A 145 0.67 3.61 9.72
CA ILE A 145 -0.31 4.49 9.09
C ILE A 145 -1.69 3.82 9.01
N LEU A 146 -1.75 2.55 8.59
CA LEU A 146 -3.01 1.80 8.52
C LEU A 146 -3.63 1.64 9.91
N TRP A 147 -2.83 1.30 10.92
CA TRP A 147 -3.29 1.25 12.32
C TRP A 147 -3.75 2.62 12.82
N ALA A 148 -3.07 3.71 12.44
CA ALA A 148 -3.47 5.06 12.81
C ALA A 148 -4.83 5.43 12.22
N LEU A 149 -5.08 5.05 10.96
CA LEU A 149 -6.35 5.27 10.29
C LEU A 149 -7.47 4.44 10.95
N MET A 150 -7.22 3.17 11.25
CA MET A 150 -8.19 2.32 11.98
C MET A 150 -8.47 2.86 13.38
N ALA A 151 -7.46 3.37 14.09
CA ALA A 151 -7.67 4.01 15.37
C ALA A 151 -8.51 5.31 15.29
N MET A 152 -8.45 6.02 14.16
CA MET A 152 -9.33 7.17 13.90
C MET A 152 -10.80 6.78 13.80
N GLU A 153 -11.11 5.55 13.42
CA GLU A 153 -12.47 4.99 13.36
C GLU A 153 -12.93 4.50 14.71
N ASP A 154 -12.07 3.72 15.39
CA ASP A 154 -12.42 3.03 16.63
C ASP A 154 -12.51 3.98 17.82
N LEU A 155 -11.87 5.16 17.76
CA LEU A 155 -11.80 6.13 18.84
C LEU A 155 -12.64 7.38 18.57
N ASN A 156 -13.13 8.00 19.65
CA ASN A 156 -13.95 9.20 19.60
C ASN A 156 -13.24 10.44 20.17
N GLY A 157 -13.76 11.62 19.84
CA GLY A 157 -13.33 12.90 20.39
C GLY A 157 -11.88 13.25 20.06
N ARG A 158 -11.18 13.94 20.98
CA ARG A 158 -9.79 14.36 20.80
C ARG A 158 -8.81 13.19 20.84
N LYS A 159 -9.14 12.10 21.53
CA LYS A 159 -8.29 10.93 21.71
C LYS A 159 -7.87 10.32 20.37
N ARG A 160 -8.78 10.24 19.38
CA ARG A 160 -8.47 9.70 18.05
C ARG A 160 -7.33 10.45 17.34
N TYR A 161 -7.30 11.79 17.43
CA TYR A 161 -6.25 12.60 16.80
C TYR A 161 -4.91 12.48 17.53
N ILE A 162 -4.93 12.33 18.86
CA ILE A 162 -3.72 12.11 19.65
C ILE A 162 -3.10 10.75 19.29
N VAL A 163 -3.90 9.69 19.31
CA VAL A 163 -3.42 8.34 18.95
C VAL A 163 -2.95 8.30 17.51
N TYR A 164 -3.69 8.95 16.58
CA TYR A 164 -3.27 9.10 15.21
C TYR A 164 -1.89 9.75 15.11
N ALA A 165 -1.70 10.90 15.71
CA ALA A 165 -0.44 11.64 15.68
C ALA A 165 0.72 10.84 16.28
N LEU A 166 0.48 10.12 17.38
CA LEU A 166 1.49 9.24 18.00
C LEU A 166 1.89 8.10 17.06
N LEU A 167 0.91 7.41 16.42
CA LEU A 167 1.21 6.33 15.48
C LEU A 167 1.92 6.84 14.22
N ILE A 168 1.58 8.03 13.71
CA ILE A 168 2.34 8.66 12.63
C ILE A 168 3.76 9.04 13.12
N GLY A 169 3.91 9.52 14.35
CA GLY A 169 5.22 9.73 14.97
C GLY A 169 6.05 8.44 14.97
N PHE A 170 5.48 7.31 15.39
CA PHE A 170 6.15 6.00 15.30
C PHE A 170 6.47 5.61 13.84
N ALA A 171 5.56 5.84 12.90
CA ALA A 171 5.83 5.59 11.48
C ALA A 171 7.06 6.36 10.99
N THR A 172 7.23 7.63 11.39
CA THR A 172 8.37 8.46 10.99
C THR A 172 9.70 8.00 11.58
N LEU A 173 9.67 7.33 12.73
CA LEU A 173 10.88 6.68 13.31
C LEU A 173 11.39 5.52 12.45
N PHE A 174 10.53 4.90 11.62
CA PHE A 174 10.92 3.86 10.68
C PHE A 174 11.15 4.39 9.28
N HIS A 175 10.41 5.43 8.86
CA HIS A 175 10.63 6.05 7.55
C HIS A 175 10.16 7.50 7.54
N LYS A 176 11.10 8.45 7.37
CA LYS A 176 10.86 9.90 7.49
C LYS A 176 9.72 10.40 6.63
N THR A 177 9.56 9.87 5.41
CA THR A 177 8.51 10.32 4.50
C THR A 177 7.09 9.98 4.96
N ALA A 178 6.93 9.12 5.99
CA ALA A 178 5.64 8.80 6.58
C ALA A 178 4.92 10.02 7.17
N VAL A 179 5.65 11.10 7.46
CA VAL A 179 5.07 12.39 7.89
C VAL A 179 3.99 12.90 6.95
N VAL A 180 4.05 12.55 5.66
CA VAL A 180 3.03 12.91 4.66
C VAL A 180 1.63 12.41 5.04
N ALA A 181 1.55 11.33 5.82
CA ALA A 181 0.27 10.79 6.27
C ALA A 181 -0.51 11.76 7.19
N LEU A 182 0.12 12.78 7.76
CA LEU A 182 -0.59 13.83 8.51
C LEU A 182 -1.65 14.56 7.67
N ILE A 183 -1.61 14.43 6.34
CA ILE A 183 -2.64 15.01 5.45
C ILE A 183 -3.97 14.22 5.48
N PHE A 184 -3.96 12.92 5.79
CA PHE A 184 -5.15 12.07 5.65
C PHE A 184 -6.35 12.54 6.46
N PRO A 185 -6.26 12.98 7.74
CA PRO A 185 -7.41 13.51 8.47
C PRO A 185 -8.08 14.72 7.81
N PHE A 186 -7.33 15.50 7.03
CA PHE A 186 -7.89 16.61 6.25
C PHE A 186 -8.62 16.11 5.00
N LEU A 187 -8.05 15.11 4.31
CA LEU A 187 -8.68 14.51 3.12
C LEU A 187 -9.99 13.80 3.46
N MET A 188 -10.07 13.15 4.63
CA MET A 188 -11.28 12.49 5.12
C MET A 188 -12.47 13.43 5.25
N LYS A 189 -12.21 14.71 5.59
CA LYS A 189 -13.25 15.73 5.79
C LYS A 189 -13.64 16.45 4.50
N ARG A 190 -12.94 16.22 3.40
CA ARG A 190 -13.15 16.92 2.14
C ARG A 190 -13.92 16.06 1.14
N LYS A 191 -14.93 16.64 0.52
CA LYS A 191 -15.63 16.01 -0.59
C LYS A 191 -14.76 16.10 -1.86
N TYR A 192 -14.55 14.96 -2.51
CA TYR A 192 -13.86 14.92 -3.80
C TYR A 192 -14.81 15.38 -4.91
N THR A 193 -14.37 16.36 -5.70
CA THR A 193 -15.20 16.98 -6.74
C THR A 193 -14.50 16.93 -8.09
N ARG A 194 -15.25 17.13 -9.18
CA ARG A 194 -14.69 17.26 -10.54
C ARG A 194 -13.62 18.39 -10.62
N ASN A 195 -13.84 19.50 -9.92
CA ASN A 195 -12.87 20.61 -9.87
C ASN A 195 -11.57 20.16 -9.19
N THR A 196 -11.64 19.30 -8.17
CA THR A 196 -10.46 18.73 -7.53
C THR A 196 -9.65 17.89 -8.52
N THR A 197 -10.31 17.11 -9.39
CA THR A 197 -9.63 16.34 -10.45
C THR A 197 -8.85 17.27 -11.38
N TRP A 198 -9.48 18.32 -11.90
CA TRP A 198 -8.83 19.28 -12.78
C TRP A 198 -7.67 20.01 -12.11
N LEU A 199 -7.85 20.42 -10.85
CA LEU A 199 -6.79 21.05 -10.07
C LEU A 199 -5.59 20.13 -9.87
N LEU A 200 -5.82 18.89 -9.50
CA LEU A 200 -4.75 17.90 -9.33
C LEU A 200 -4.05 17.59 -10.66
N MET A 201 -4.78 17.47 -11.76
CA MET A 201 -4.19 17.30 -13.08
C MET A 201 -3.31 18.49 -13.47
N LEU A 202 -3.78 19.72 -13.24
CA LEU A 202 -3.02 20.93 -13.53
C LEU A 202 -1.74 21.00 -12.68
N ILE A 203 -1.85 20.76 -11.37
CA ILE A 203 -0.69 20.72 -10.47
C ILE A 203 0.30 19.66 -10.93
N THR A 204 -0.16 18.46 -11.26
CA THR A 204 0.69 17.36 -11.74
C THR A 204 1.40 17.73 -13.03
N LEU A 205 0.67 18.32 -13.99
CA LEU A 205 1.24 18.77 -15.27
C LEU A 205 2.33 19.83 -15.05
N VAL A 206 2.02 20.88 -14.28
CA VAL A 206 2.99 21.95 -13.96
C VAL A 206 4.20 21.37 -13.24
N ALA A 207 4.01 20.53 -12.23
CA ALA A 207 5.08 19.93 -11.46
C ALA A 207 5.97 19.01 -12.31
N THR A 208 5.39 18.31 -13.30
CA THR A 208 6.13 17.43 -14.21
C THR A 208 6.87 18.19 -15.31
N LEU A 209 6.28 19.29 -15.81
CA LEU A 209 6.90 20.12 -16.85
C LEU A 209 7.97 21.08 -16.31
N THR A 210 7.96 21.36 -15.01
CA THR A 210 8.90 22.26 -14.34
C THR A 210 9.85 21.48 -13.43
N ASN A 211 10.94 22.14 -13.01
CA ASN A 211 11.87 21.59 -12.04
C ASN A 211 11.44 21.80 -10.57
N ILE A 212 10.19 22.24 -10.32
CA ILE A 212 9.70 22.54 -8.97
C ILE A 212 9.86 21.35 -8.04
N VAL A 213 9.52 20.13 -8.49
CA VAL A 213 9.63 18.91 -7.68
C VAL A 213 11.08 18.66 -7.25
N SER A 214 12.02 18.74 -8.20
CA SER A 214 13.45 18.56 -7.91
C SER A 214 13.98 19.65 -6.98
N SER A 215 13.54 20.89 -7.16
CA SER A 215 13.91 22.02 -6.29
C SER A 215 13.37 21.86 -4.87
N VAL A 216 12.11 21.45 -4.71
CA VAL A 216 11.52 21.18 -3.39
C VAL A 216 12.24 20.03 -2.68
N ILE A 217 12.55 18.94 -3.39
CA ILE A 217 13.30 17.80 -2.84
C ILE A 217 14.69 18.24 -2.38
N SER A 218 15.37 19.09 -3.15
CA SER A 218 16.68 19.64 -2.82
C SER A 218 16.62 20.52 -1.56
N ILE A 219 15.64 21.43 -1.49
CA ILE A 219 15.44 22.32 -0.33
C ILE A 219 15.14 21.53 0.94
N LEU A 220 14.35 20.46 0.83
CA LEU A 220 14.01 19.60 1.96
C LEU A 220 15.14 18.64 2.34
N GLY A 221 16.30 18.66 1.67
CA GLY A 221 17.44 17.79 1.96
C GLY A 221 17.16 16.30 1.76
N LEU A 222 16.14 15.96 0.95
CA LEU A 222 15.72 14.57 0.73
C LEU A 222 16.62 13.81 -0.26
N GLY A 223 17.77 14.36 -0.61
CA GLY A 223 18.84 13.72 -1.38
C GLY A 223 18.69 13.84 -2.89
N THR A 224 19.72 14.39 -3.54
CA THR A 224 19.82 14.56 -5.00
C THR A 224 20.20 13.27 -5.75
N GLY A 225 20.50 12.17 -5.03
CA GLY A 225 20.96 10.91 -5.61
C GLY A 225 19.88 10.07 -6.33
N TYR A 226 18.65 10.58 -6.45
CA TYR A 226 17.51 9.85 -7.03
C TYR A 226 17.00 10.44 -8.36
N VAL A 227 17.81 11.25 -9.02
CA VAL A 227 17.47 11.79 -10.34
C VAL A 227 18.11 10.89 -11.40
N THR A 228 17.49 9.74 -11.66
CA THR A 228 17.85 8.89 -12.81
C THR A 228 16.60 8.68 -13.65
N THR A 229 16.63 9.24 -14.84
CA THR A 229 15.62 9.02 -15.89
C THR A 229 16.00 7.80 -16.71
N GLU A 230 15.82 6.59 -16.17
CA GLU A 230 15.93 5.39 -16.97
C GLU A 230 14.61 5.11 -17.71
N ILE A 231 14.69 4.76 -18.99
CA ILE A 231 13.53 4.44 -19.85
C ILE A 231 12.63 3.35 -19.22
N GLY A 232 13.23 2.40 -18.49
CA GLY A 232 12.50 1.36 -17.80
C GLY A 232 11.52 1.88 -16.74
N ASN A 233 11.89 2.93 -16.02
CA ASN A 233 11.01 3.55 -15.05
C ASN A 233 9.83 4.25 -15.74
N ALA A 234 10.02 4.81 -16.94
CA ALA A 234 8.96 5.46 -17.70
C ALA A 234 7.85 4.48 -18.12
N VAL A 235 8.19 3.25 -18.52
CA VAL A 235 7.20 2.21 -18.86
C VAL A 235 6.36 1.83 -17.63
N ASN A 236 7.01 1.57 -16.50
CA ASN A 236 6.32 1.25 -15.24
C ASN A 236 5.39 2.40 -14.82
N VAL A 237 5.89 3.63 -14.82
CA VAL A 237 5.10 4.82 -14.51
C VAL A 237 3.91 4.95 -15.48
N GLY A 238 4.12 4.71 -16.78
CA GLY A 238 3.06 4.77 -17.79
C GLY A 238 1.94 3.78 -17.51
N VAL A 239 2.27 2.51 -17.29
CA VAL A 239 1.26 1.46 -17.03
C VAL A 239 0.51 1.70 -15.72
N VAL A 240 1.21 1.99 -14.64
CA VAL A 240 0.58 2.26 -13.34
C VAL A 240 -0.30 3.52 -13.41
N SER A 241 0.15 4.56 -14.12
CA SER A 241 -0.66 5.77 -14.35
C SER A 241 -1.93 5.49 -15.14
N LEU A 242 -1.86 4.65 -16.19
CA LEU A 242 -3.04 4.24 -16.96
C LEU A 242 -4.06 3.48 -16.10
N LEU A 243 -3.59 2.59 -15.23
CA LEU A 243 -4.48 1.86 -14.31
C LEU A 243 -5.20 2.80 -13.34
N TYR A 244 -4.49 3.74 -12.72
CA TYR A 244 -5.11 4.73 -11.83
C TYR A 244 -6.04 5.68 -12.58
N PHE A 245 -5.65 6.11 -13.76
CA PHE A 245 -6.49 6.94 -14.62
C PHE A 245 -7.78 6.23 -15.01
N ALA A 246 -7.71 4.94 -15.37
CA ALA A 246 -8.88 4.12 -15.68
C ALA A 246 -9.85 4.03 -14.49
N LEU A 247 -9.34 3.87 -13.26
CA LEU A 247 -10.17 3.85 -12.05
C LEU A 247 -10.87 5.19 -11.80
N LEU A 248 -10.17 6.32 -12.03
CA LEU A 248 -10.75 7.65 -11.89
C LEU A 248 -11.74 7.96 -13.00
N LEU A 249 -11.47 7.51 -14.22
CA LEU A 249 -12.41 7.63 -15.36
C LEU A 249 -13.69 6.82 -15.11
N LEU A 250 -13.55 5.60 -14.58
CA LEU A 250 -14.71 4.78 -14.20
C LEU A 250 -15.60 5.51 -13.19
N ARG A 251 -15.00 6.22 -12.22
CA ARG A 251 -15.76 7.07 -11.30
C ARG A 251 -16.55 8.15 -12.05
N LEU A 252 -15.91 8.89 -12.96
CA LEU A 252 -16.56 9.96 -13.70
C LEU A 252 -17.73 9.43 -14.54
N ILE A 253 -17.60 8.24 -15.11
CA ILE A 253 -18.67 7.58 -15.85
C ILE A 253 -19.83 7.22 -14.91
N CYS A 254 -19.53 6.60 -13.75
CA CYS A 254 -20.55 6.21 -12.78
C CYS A 254 -21.24 7.43 -12.11
N ASP A 255 -20.52 8.53 -11.88
CA ASP A 255 -21.10 9.74 -11.27
C ASP A 255 -21.99 10.52 -12.28
N ASN A 256 -21.76 10.37 -13.60
CA ASN A 256 -22.57 10.99 -14.66
C ASN A 256 -23.82 10.17 -15.04
N SER A 257 -23.82 8.86 -14.81
CA SER A 257 -25.04 8.07 -14.89
C SER A 257 -25.90 8.48 -13.70
N SER A 258 -27.01 9.19 -13.98
CA SER A 258 -27.89 9.88 -13.03
C SER A 258 -28.68 8.92 -12.12
N TYR A 259 -28.03 7.94 -11.53
CA TYR A 259 -28.55 7.10 -10.47
C TYR A 259 -27.98 7.57 -9.13
N ILE A 260 -28.68 8.50 -8.54
CA ILE A 260 -28.69 8.70 -7.10
C ILE A 260 -29.08 7.34 -6.51
N MET A 261 -28.12 6.62 -5.94
CA MET A 261 -28.48 5.52 -5.05
C MET A 261 -29.38 6.12 -3.98
N ASP A 262 -30.65 5.69 -4.03
CA ASP A 262 -31.69 6.05 -3.08
C ASP A 262 -31.11 5.90 -1.66
N GLU A 263 -31.15 6.97 -0.86
CA GLU A 263 -30.68 6.97 0.54
C GLU A 263 -31.46 5.98 1.42
N GLY A 264 -32.46 5.31 0.83
CA GLY A 264 -33.29 4.29 1.44
C GLY A 264 -32.77 2.85 1.38
N ALA A 265 -31.64 2.54 0.73
CA ALA A 265 -31.07 1.21 0.78
C ALA A 265 -30.42 0.97 2.17
N THR A 266 -31.26 0.43 3.03
CA THR A 266 -31.00 -0.02 4.39
C THR A 266 -29.72 -0.83 4.54
N ASP A 267 -28.95 -0.51 5.61
CA ASP A 267 -28.03 -1.39 6.37
C ASP A 267 -26.89 -2.10 5.64
N ILE A 268 -26.32 -1.49 4.60
CA ILE A 268 -24.94 -1.80 4.24
C ILE A 268 -24.08 -0.93 5.16
N GLU A 269 -23.28 -1.54 6.04
CA GLU A 269 -22.21 -0.85 6.75
C GLU A 269 -21.47 0.01 5.73
N LYS A 270 -21.72 1.33 5.74
CA LYS A 270 -21.03 2.29 4.88
C LYS A 270 -19.57 2.16 5.28
N PRO A 271 -18.61 2.03 4.32
CA PRO A 271 -17.21 2.03 4.68
C PRO A 271 -16.95 3.27 5.52
N ALA A 272 -16.26 3.09 6.64
CA ALA A 272 -16.06 4.12 7.67
C ALA A 272 -15.49 5.42 7.10
N TYR A 273 -14.74 5.31 6.01
CA TYR A 273 -14.27 6.44 5.21
C TYR A 273 -15.13 6.58 3.96
N GLY A 274 -15.65 7.78 3.74
CA GLY A 274 -16.40 8.08 2.53
C GLY A 274 -15.56 7.86 1.28
N ASP A 275 -16.22 7.52 0.20
CA ASP A 275 -15.67 7.28 -1.13
C ASP A 275 -14.71 8.39 -1.63
N SER A 276 -14.95 9.63 -1.17
CA SER A 276 -14.08 10.78 -1.45
C SER A 276 -12.65 10.59 -0.94
N PHE A 277 -12.47 10.01 0.23
CA PHE A 277 -11.15 9.78 0.82
C PHE A 277 -10.29 8.85 -0.04
N TYR A 278 -10.85 7.70 -0.42
CA TYR A 278 -10.13 6.75 -1.28
C TYR A 278 -9.86 7.32 -2.67
N THR A 279 -10.79 8.13 -3.19
CA THR A 279 -10.56 8.82 -4.48
C THR A 279 -9.41 9.80 -4.39
N TYR A 280 -9.28 10.56 -3.28
CA TYR A 280 -8.10 11.40 -3.05
C TYR A 280 -6.82 10.58 -3.04
N CYS A 281 -6.80 9.43 -2.34
CA CYS A 281 -5.62 8.57 -2.30
C CYS A 281 -5.20 8.11 -3.70
N ILE A 282 -6.14 7.65 -4.53
CA ILE A 282 -5.85 7.19 -5.90
C ILE A 282 -5.45 8.36 -6.83
N ALA A 283 -6.12 9.50 -6.73
CA ALA A 283 -5.78 10.68 -7.54
C ALA A 283 -4.39 11.23 -7.18
N LEU A 284 -4.05 11.27 -5.90
CA LEU A 284 -2.72 11.63 -5.43
C LEU A 284 -1.68 10.58 -5.80
N SER A 285 -2.02 9.28 -5.78
CA SER A 285 -1.17 8.20 -6.29
C SER A 285 -0.82 8.41 -7.76
N LEU A 286 -1.82 8.74 -8.60
CA LEU A 286 -1.60 9.07 -10.01
C LEU A 286 -0.64 10.27 -10.15
N ALA A 287 -0.90 11.36 -9.43
CA ALA A 287 -0.09 12.56 -9.46
C ALA A 287 1.38 12.27 -9.08
N VAL A 288 1.58 11.59 -7.95
CA VAL A 288 2.92 11.23 -7.44
C VAL A 288 3.64 10.26 -8.38
N THR A 289 2.90 9.30 -8.99
CA THR A 289 3.46 8.37 -9.98
C THR A 289 3.97 9.12 -11.20
N VAL A 290 3.20 10.06 -11.76
CA VAL A 290 3.62 10.88 -12.91
C VAL A 290 4.81 11.78 -12.54
N MET A 291 4.78 12.42 -11.36
CA MET A 291 5.90 13.26 -10.87
C MET A 291 7.19 12.44 -10.66
N SER A 292 7.08 11.13 -10.42
CA SER A 292 8.27 10.26 -10.25
C SER A 292 9.12 10.13 -11.50
N LEU A 293 8.58 10.49 -12.68
CA LEU A 293 9.37 10.61 -13.93
C LEU A 293 10.49 11.67 -13.81
N ARG A 294 10.30 12.68 -12.99
CA ARG A 294 11.29 13.76 -12.75
C ARG A 294 12.10 13.56 -11.48
N ALA A 295 11.52 12.86 -10.51
CA ALA A 295 12.14 12.67 -9.21
C ALA A 295 11.79 11.28 -8.68
N ALA A 296 12.68 10.30 -8.87
CA ALA A 296 12.45 8.90 -8.50
C ALA A 296 12.07 8.72 -7.01
N GLY A 297 12.55 9.61 -6.12
CA GLY A 297 12.16 9.62 -4.71
C GLY A 297 10.67 9.81 -4.45
N MET A 298 9.91 10.40 -5.41
CA MET A 298 8.46 10.55 -5.31
C MET A 298 7.74 9.20 -5.33
N SER A 299 8.29 8.17 -5.99
CA SER A 299 7.71 6.83 -6.01
C SER A 299 7.52 6.23 -4.61
N ARG A 300 8.37 6.64 -3.65
CA ARG A 300 8.25 6.22 -2.25
C ARG A 300 6.98 6.74 -1.58
N LEU A 301 6.52 7.96 -1.94
CA LEU A 301 5.27 8.51 -1.42
C LEU A 301 4.06 7.74 -1.94
N ASN A 302 4.18 7.19 -3.15
CA ASN A 302 3.09 6.44 -3.77
C ASN A 302 2.68 5.22 -2.95
N MET A 303 3.61 4.52 -2.30
CA MET A 303 3.32 3.34 -1.50
C MET A 303 2.32 3.62 -0.37
N TYR A 304 2.41 4.78 0.30
CA TYR A 304 1.43 5.18 1.33
C TYR A 304 0.04 5.40 0.74
N LEU A 305 -0.02 6.17 -0.35
CA LEU A 305 -1.27 6.54 -1.00
C LEU A 305 -1.96 5.34 -1.64
N GLN A 306 -1.19 4.50 -2.32
CA GLN A 306 -1.67 3.32 -3.03
C GLN A 306 -2.25 2.28 -2.07
N LEU A 307 -1.57 1.99 -0.95
CA LEU A 307 -2.01 0.96 -0.02
C LEU A 307 -3.18 1.44 0.84
N VAL A 308 -3.20 2.72 1.24
CA VAL A 308 -4.37 3.32 1.88
C VAL A 308 -5.55 3.38 0.92
N GLY A 309 -5.32 3.71 -0.34
CA GLY A 309 -6.33 3.76 -1.40
C GLY A 309 -6.78 2.41 -1.97
N LEU A 310 -6.14 1.31 -1.59
CA LEU A 310 -6.37 -0.02 -2.17
C LEU A 310 -7.84 -0.48 -2.16
N PRO A 311 -8.65 -0.24 -1.09
CA PRO A 311 -10.06 -0.59 -1.09
C PRO A 311 -10.88 0.08 -2.20
N TYR A 312 -10.43 1.25 -2.70
CA TYR A 312 -11.10 1.94 -3.79
C TYR A 312 -11.33 1.07 -5.03
N VAL A 313 -10.36 0.19 -5.35
CA VAL A 313 -10.43 -0.68 -6.52
C VAL A 313 -11.67 -1.57 -6.48
N SER A 314 -12.01 -2.11 -5.31
CA SER A 314 -13.21 -2.92 -5.15
C SER A 314 -14.48 -2.08 -5.06
N ASN A 315 -14.40 -0.93 -4.41
CA ASN A 315 -15.56 -0.10 -4.08
C ASN A 315 -16.10 0.63 -5.32
N ILE A 316 -15.21 1.11 -6.19
CA ILE A 316 -15.63 1.77 -7.44
C ILE A 316 -16.30 0.79 -8.42
N MET A 317 -15.83 -0.46 -8.49
CA MET A 317 -16.40 -1.47 -9.39
C MET A 317 -17.82 -1.90 -8.98
N ARG A 318 -18.21 -1.69 -7.71
CA ARG A 318 -19.57 -1.94 -7.24
C ARG A 318 -20.56 -0.90 -7.76
N ARG A 319 -20.11 0.30 -8.13
CA ARG A 319 -20.98 1.35 -8.68
C ARG A 319 -21.47 1.04 -10.08
N ILE A 320 -20.95 0.01 -10.73
CA ILE A 320 -21.42 -0.46 -12.02
C ILE A 320 -22.71 -1.25 -11.79
N GLU A 321 -23.85 -0.72 -12.22
CA GLU A 321 -25.16 -1.32 -11.99
C GLU A 321 -25.31 -2.69 -12.66
N ASN A 322 -24.86 -2.79 -13.91
CA ASN A 322 -24.94 -4.04 -14.64
C ASN A 322 -23.90 -5.04 -14.13
N GLN A 323 -24.38 -6.08 -13.45
CA GLN A 323 -23.53 -7.13 -12.84
C GLN A 323 -22.59 -7.81 -13.85
N ARG A 324 -23.04 -8.00 -15.11
CA ARG A 324 -22.20 -8.61 -16.16
C ARG A 324 -21.09 -7.66 -16.57
N VAL A 325 -21.39 -6.36 -16.73
CA VAL A 325 -20.38 -5.33 -17.02
C VAL A 325 -19.41 -5.21 -15.86
N ALA A 326 -19.88 -5.18 -14.62
CA ALA A 326 -19.04 -5.16 -13.42
C ALA A 326 -18.08 -6.36 -13.36
N PHE A 327 -18.56 -7.54 -13.70
CA PHE A 327 -17.73 -8.75 -13.76
C PHE A 327 -16.66 -8.64 -14.88
N ILE A 328 -17.06 -8.22 -16.08
CA ILE A 328 -16.14 -8.03 -17.21
C ILE A 328 -15.05 -7.02 -16.85
N VAL A 329 -15.42 -5.87 -16.27
CA VAL A 329 -14.47 -4.83 -15.84
C VAL A 329 -13.46 -5.39 -14.81
N LYS A 330 -13.93 -6.16 -13.82
CA LYS A 330 -13.06 -6.82 -12.83
C LYS A 330 -12.08 -7.78 -13.50
N VAL A 331 -12.56 -8.61 -14.43
CA VAL A 331 -11.72 -9.57 -15.16
C VAL A 331 -10.68 -8.84 -16.01
N VAL A 332 -11.10 -7.87 -16.82
CA VAL A 332 -10.20 -7.10 -17.69
C VAL A 332 -9.14 -6.36 -16.87
N PHE A 333 -9.54 -5.71 -15.78
CA PHE A 333 -8.61 -5.02 -14.88
C PHE A 333 -7.61 -5.99 -14.24
N SER A 334 -8.08 -7.15 -13.75
CA SER A 334 -7.20 -8.18 -13.18
C SER A 334 -6.23 -8.74 -14.20
N MET A 335 -6.70 -9.00 -15.43
CA MET A 335 -5.85 -9.51 -16.53
C MET A 335 -4.82 -8.47 -16.98
N ALA A 336 -5.18 -7.19 -17.00
CA ALA A 336 -4.24 -6.11 -17.32
C ALA A 336 -3.09 -6.03 -16.29
N ILE A 337 -3.42 -6.09 -14.99
CA ILE A 337 -2.43 -6.08 -13.91
C ILE A 337 -1.56 -7.34 -13.96
N TRP A 338 -2.17 -8.51 -14.09
CA TRP A 338 -1.47 -9.78 -14.18
C TRP A 338 -0.54 -9.81 -15.40
N GLY A 339 -1.06 -9.48 -16.58
CA GLY A 339 -0.30 -9.44 -17.82
C GLY A 339 0.90 -8.50 -17.75
N TYR A 340 0.70 -7.29 -17.19
CA TYR A 340 1.80 -6.36 -16.95
C TYR A 340 2.88 -6.97 -16.04
N SER A 341 2.48 -7.58 -14.92
CA SER A 341 3.43 -8.16 -13.97
C SER A 341 4.19 -9.34 -14.55
N VAL A 342 3.53 -10.19 -15.34
CA VAL A 342 4.17 -11.31 -16.05
C VAL A 342 5.16 -10.78 -17.09
N ILE A 343 4.78 -9.78 -17.88
CA ILE A 343 5.67 -9.15 -18.86
C ILE A 343 6.88 -8.53 -18.15
N ALA A 344 6.67 -7.79 -17.07
CA ALA A 344 7.75 -7.20 -16.28
C ALA A 344 8.69 -8.29 -15.73
N LEU A 345 8.17 -9.40 -15.24
CA LEU A 345 8.97 -10.51 -14.72
C LEU A 345 9.79 -11.21 -15.78
N ILE A 346 9.26 -11.36 -17.01
CA ILE A 346 9.95 -12.04 -18.12
C ILE A 346 11.04 -11.14 -18.74
N TYR A 347 10.72 -9.87 -18.99
CA TYR A 347 11.62 -8.96 -19.72
C TYR A 347 12.54 -8.15 -18.80
N ARG A 348 12.21 -8.02 -17.51
CA ARG A 348 12.96 -7.25 -16.53
C ARG A 348 12.99 -7.96 -15.16
N PRO A 349 13.46 -9.22 -15.10
CA PRO A 349 13.52 -9.99 -13.85
C PRO A 349 14.34 -9.27 -12.78
N GLU A 350 15.35 -8.48 -13.19
CA GLU A 350 16.22 -7.69 -12.34
C GLU A 350 15.49 -6.56 -11.57
N TRP A 351 14.29 -6.18 -12.01
CA TRP A 351 13.53 -5.17 -11.28
C TRP A 351 12.93 -5.67 -9.98
N GLN A 352 12.67 -6.97 -9.91
CA GLN A 352 11.90 -7.53 -8.81
C GLN A 352 12.71 -8.50 -7.95
N HIS A 353 13.64 -9.28 -8.53
CA HIS A 353 14.39 -10.34 -7.85
C HIS A 353 13.50 -11.25 -6.99
N ILE A 354 12.32 -11.65 -7.53
CA ILE A 354 11.40 -12.56 -6.84
C ILE A 354 11.46 -13.97 -7.44
N TRP A 355 11.93 -14.09 -8.67
CA TRP A 355 11.94 -15.37 -9.38
C TRP A 355 13.35 -15.79 -9.80
N PRO A 356 13.75 -17.07 -9.56
CA PRO A 356 13.03 -18.09 -8.83
C PRO A 356 12.94 -17.80 -7.33
N TYR A 357 11.76 -17.97 -6.74
CA TYR A 357 11.60 -17.77 -5.31
C TYR A 357 12.16 -18.97 -4.55
N HIS A 358 12.91 -18.71 -3.47
CA HIS A 358 13.40 -19.75 -2.54
C HIS A 358 13.38 -19.22 -1.11
N PHE A 359 13.33 -20.14 -0.18
CA PHE A 359 13.42 -19.83 1.25
C PHE A 359 14.89 -19.81 1.70
N TYR A 360 15.14 -19.15 2.83
CA TYR A 360 16.51 -18.99 3.35
C TYR A 360 17.22 -20.28 3.74
N TRP A 361 16.48 -21.39 3.92
CA TRP A 361 17.03 -22.71 4.22
C TRP A 361 17.29 -23.57 2.99
N GLN A 362 16.98 -23.10 1.81
CA GLN A 362 17.30 -23.73 0.52
C GLN A 362 18.60 -23.17 -0.04
#